data_ffade73e26606bb7e80f925f1371cda5
#
_entry.id   ffade73e26606bb7e80f925f1371cda5
#
_cell.length_a   1.000
_cell.length_b   1.000
_cell.length_c   1.000
_cell.angle_alpha   90.00
_cell.angle_beta   90.00
_cell.angle_gamma   90.00
#
_symmetry.space_group_name_H-M   'P 1'
#
loop_
_entity.id
_entity.type
_entity.pdbx_description
1 polymer ?
#
loop_
_entity_poly.entity_id
_entity_poly.type
_entity_poly.pdbx_seq_one_letter_code
_entity_poly.pdbx_strand_id
1 'polypeptide(L)'
;MTAYKDLSKEELLEIKSELEAQFEEVKAKGLKLDMSRGKPSAEQLNLSMGMMDVLNSSADLICEDGVDCRNYGGLDGIREAKQLLADMMEVPRDNVIIFGNSSLNVMYDTVARAMTHGVMGSTPWCRLDKVK
;
A
#
# COMPACT_ATOMS: atom_id res chain seq x y z
N MET A 1 -18.39 14.44 -23.55
CA MET A 1 -18.06 13.30 -24.43
C MET A 1 -19.34 12.50 -24.60
N THR A 2 -19.83 12.33 -25.81
CA THR A 2 -21.04 11.56 -26.09
C THR A 2 -20.78 10.08 -25.80
N ALA A 3 -21.72 9.39 -25.15
CA ALA A 3 -21.53 7.96 -24.85
C ALA A 3 -21.57 7.15 -26.14
N TYR A 4 -20.75 6.11 -26.27
CA TYR A 4 -20.67 5.28 -27.48
C TYR A 4 -22.02 4.69 -27.91
N LYS A 5 -22.91 4.41 -26.97
CA LYS A 5 -24.27 3.89 -27.25
C LYS A 5 -25.19 4.87 -27.99
N ASP A 6 -24.85 6.16 -27.96
CA ASP A 6 -25.62 7.26 -28.51
C ASP A 6 -25.06 7.73 -29.87
N LEU A 7 -23.99 7.08 -30.37
CA LEU A 7 -23.35 7.37 -31.65
C LEU A 7 -23.92 6.52 -32.78
N SER A 8 -23.91 7.06 -33.99
CA SER A 8 -24.23 6.33 -35.21
C SER A 8 -23.18 5.27 -35.54
N LYS A 9 -23.51 4.35 -36.41
CA LYS A 9 -22.58 3.32 -36.88
C LYS A 9 -21.37 3.94 -37.61
N GLU A 10 -21.60 4.98 -38.37
CA GLU A 10 -20.58 5.70 -39.13
C GLU A 10 -19.58 6.36 -38.20
N GLU A 11 -20.05 7.10 -37.18
CA GLU A 11 -19.21 7.71 -36.14
C GLU A 11 -18.41 6.67 -35.36
N LEU A 12 -19.00 5.53 -35.03
CA LEU A 12 -18.29 4.44 -34.34
C LEU A 12 -17.20 3.82 -35.21
N LEU A 13 -17.40 3.70 -36.54
CA LEU A 13 -16.39 3.19 -37.44
C LEU A 13 -15.23 4.16 -37.63
N GLU A 14 -15.49 5.46 -37.63
CA GLU A 14 -14.46 6.50 -37.68
C GLU A 14 -13.60 6.46 -36.42
N ILE A 15 -14.23 6.49 -35.23
CA ILE A 15 -13.54 6.37 -33.95
C ILE A 15 -12.73 5.07 -33.88
N LYS A 16 -13.26 3.96 -34.32
CA LYS A 16 -12.56 2.68 -34.33
C LYS A 16 -11.31 2.76 -35.21
N SER A 17 -11.41 3.31 -36.41
CA SER A 17 -10.25 3.47 -37.30
C SER A 17 -9.16 4.34 -36.71
N GLU A 18 -9.54 5.42 -36.02
CA GLU A 18 -8.62 6.33 -35.34
C GLU A 18 -7.91 5.64 -34.16
N LEU A 19 -8.65 4.89 -33.34
CA LEU A 19 -8.08 4.13 -32.23
C LEU A 19 -7.18 2.98 -32.70
N GLU A 20 -7.51 2.31 -33.80
CA GLU A 20 -6.65 1.27 -34.40
C GLU A 20 -5.33 1.88 -34.89
N ALA A 21 -5.36 3.06 -35.52
CA ALA A 21 -4.15 3.75 -35.94
C ALA A 21 -3.26 4.15 -34.74
N GLN A 22 -3.85 4.70 -33.68
CA GLN A 22 -3.14 5.05 -32.45
C GLN A 22 -2.54 3.81 -31.79
N PHE A 23 -3.28 2.70 -31.76
CA PHE A 23 -2.79 1.44 -31.21
C PHE A 23 -1.57 0.90 -31.96
N GLU A 24 -1.59 0.89 -33.29
CA GLU A 24 -0.46 0.45 -34.10
C GLU A 24 0.74 1.39 -33.96
N GLU A 25 0.54 2.70 -33.80
CA GLU A 25 1.61 3.63 -33.47
C GLU A 25 2.30 3.31 -32.13
N VAL A 26 1.52 3.07 -31.07
CA VAL A 26 2.07 2.70 -29.75
C VAL A 26 2.79 1.36 -29.83
N LYS A 27 2.22 0.39 -30.53
CA LYS A 27 2.81 -0.93 -30.73
C LYS A 27 4.15 -0.87 -31.50
N ALA A 28 4.24 0.02 -32.50
CA ALA A 28 5.46 0.23 -33.26
C ALA A 28 6.63 0.78 -32.41
N LYS A 29 6.34 1.41 -31.26
CA LYS A 29 7.35 1.88 -30.31
C LYS A 29 8.11 0.72 -29.64
N GLY A 30 7.64 -0.51 -29.73
CA GLY A 30 8.30 -1.70 -29.21
C GLY A 30 8.51 -1.68 -27.68
N LEU A 31 7.64 -1.01 -26.94
CA LEU A 31 7.75 -0.86 -25.50
C LEU A 31 7.65 -2.21 -24.80
N LYS A 32 8.58 -2.47 -23.90
CA LYS A 32 8.58 -3.66 -23.04
C LYS A 32 8.03 -3.29 -21.64
N LEU A 33 6.74 -3.13 -21.54
CA LEU A 33 6.07 -2.77 -20.31
C LEU A 33 5.52 -4.01 -19.62
N ASP A 34 5.80 -4.16 -18.33
CA ASP A 34 5.23 -5.21 -17.49
C ASP A 34 4.23 -4.57 -16.52
N MET A 35 2.95 -4.86 -16.73
CA MET A 35 1.84 -4.40 -15.89
C MET A 35 1.31 -5.51 -14.96
N SER A 36 1.98 -6.66 -14.90
CA SER A 36 1.52 -7.80 -14.10
C SER A 36 1.62 -7.56 -12.60
N ARG A 37 2.51 -6.68 -12.17
CA ARG A 37 2.69 -6.28 -10.77
C ARG A 37 3.12 -4.81 -10.67
N GLY A 38 2.56 -4.10 -9.67
CA GLY A 38 3.04 -2.78 -9.29
C GLY A 38 4.38 -2.89 -8.55
N LYS A 39 5.49 -2.74 -9.27
CA LYS A 39 6.83 -2.70 -8.69
C LYS A 39 7.46 -1.33 -8.93
N PRO A 40 8.11 -0.73 -7.91
CA PRO A 40 8.90 0.47 -8.12
C PRO A 40 10.01 0.24 -9.14
N SER A 41 10.33 1.24 -9.94
CA SER A 41 11.50 1.21 -10.83
C SER A 41 12.80 1.26 -10.02
N ALA A 42 13.93 0.89 -10.66
CA ALA A 42 15.24 1.00 -10.03
C ALA A 42 15.56 2.44 -9.57
N GLU A 43 15.15 3.43 -10.35
CA GLU A 43 15.33 4.85 -10.00
C GLU A 43 14.55 5.24 -8.74
N GLN A 44 13.31 4.77 -8.62
CA GLN A 44 12.49 4.98 -7.42
C GLN A 44 13.10 4.29 -6.18
N LEU A 45 13.62 3.07 -6.33
CA LEU A 45 14.30 2.36 -5.24
C LEU A 45 15.58 3.07 -4.81
N ASN A 46 16.31 3.66 -5.76
CA ASN A 46 17.54 4.41 -5.47
C ASN A 46 17.30 5.66 -4.61
N LEU A 47 16.10 6.23 -4.62
CA LEU A 47 15.75 7.37 -3.75
C LEU A 47 15.92 7.06 -2.26
N SER A 48 15.73 5.81 -1.86
CA SER A 48 15.82 5.37 -0.47
C SER A 48 17.16 4.72 -0.10
N MET A 49 18.12 4.63 -1.03
CA MET A 49 19.40 3.95 -0.76
C MET A 49 20.21 4.58 0.36
N GLY A 50 20.09 5.88 0.61
CA GLY A 50 20.74 6.54 1.74
C GLY A 50 20.34 5.98 3.10
N MET A 51 19.20 5.29 3.20
CA MET A 51 18.79 4.62 4.45
C MET A 51 19.77 3.52 4.87
N MET A 52 20.47 2.90 3.93
CA MET A 52 21.43 1.81 4.22
C MET A 52 22.64 2.30 5.00
N ASP A 53 22.95 3.58 4.93
CA ASP A 53 24.13 4.18 5.58
C ASP A 53 23.79 4.82 6.94
N VAL A 54 22.50 4.88 7.31
CA VAL A 54 22.05 5.49 8.58
C VAL A 54 22.33 4.57 9.76
N LEU A 55 22.17 3.26 9.59
CA LEU A 55 22.37 2.27 10.64
C LEU A 55 23.81 1.72 10.58
N ASN A 56 24.72 2.37 11.27
CA ASN A 56 26.12 1.98 11.39
C ASN A 56 26.56 1.96 12.85
N SER A 57 27.84 1.62 13.11
CA SER A 57 28.37 1.49 14.46
C SER A 57 28.38 2.78 15.29
N SER A 58 28.20 3.94 14.67
CA SER A 58 28.13 5.26 15.32
C SER A 58 26.71 5.84 15.34
N ALA A 59 25.72 5.11 14.84
CA ALA A 59 24.33 5.57 14.84
C ALA A 59 23.78 5.67 16.28
N ASP A 60 22.96 6.69 16.54
CA ASP A 60 22.14 6.73 17.75
C ASP A 60 20.98 5.74 17.57
N LEU A 61 20.94 4.77 18.47
CA LEU A 61 19.95 3.68 18.45
C LEU A 61 18.98 3.76 19.64
N ILE A 62 19.00 4.88 20.37
CA ILE A 62 18.06 5.15 21.47
C ILE A 62 16.92 6.00 20.94
N CYS A 63 15.69 5.50 21.02
CA CYS A 63 14.52 6.25 20.59
C CYS A 63 14.14 7.36 21.58
N GLU A 64 13.25 8.26 21.20
CA GLU A 64 12.79 9.40 22.00
C GLU A 64 12.34 9.01 23.42
N ASP A 65 11.76 7.83 23.57
CA ASP A 65 11.32 7.29 24.87
C ASP A 65 12.47 6.65 25.69
N GLY A 66 13.71 6.76 25.24
CA GLY A 66 14.89 6.24 25.91
C GLY A 66 15.09 4.73 25.77
N VAL A 67 14.33 4.07 24.89
CA VAL A 67 14.43 2.64 24.63
C VAL A 67 15.53 2.37 23.62
N ASP A 68 16.40 1.41 23.92
CA ASP A 68 17.41 0.93 22.98
C ASP A 68 16.76 0.04 21.91
N CYS A 69 16.74 0.53 20.66
CA CYS A 69 16.11 -0.14 19.54
C CYS A 69 16.75 -1.48 19.13
N ARG A 70 17.90 -1.83 19.71
CA ARG A 70 18.53 -3.14 19.56
C ARG A 70 17.90 -4.21 20.45
N ASN A 71 17.06 -3.82 21.39
CA ASN A 71 16.42 -4.70 22.34
C ASN A 71 14.93 -4.91 21.95
N TYR A 72 14.31 -5.93 22.54
CA TYR A 72 12.88 -6.18 22.38
C TYR A 72 12.07 -5.43 23.46
N GLY A 73 10.75 -5.31 23.26
CA GLY A 73 9.82 -4.81 24.28
C GLY A 73 8.76 -3.84 23.76
N GLY A 74 8.98 -3.18 22.64
CA GLY A 74 7.96 -2.37 21.97
C GLY A 74 6.97 -3.24 21.21
N LEU A 75 5.66 -3.00 21.41
CA LEU A 75 4.61 -3.82 20.79
C LEU A 75 4.02 -3.20 19.52
N ASP A 76 4.10 -1.90 19.36
CA ASP A 76 3.34 -1.14 18.37
C ASP A 76 4.18 -0.11 17.59
N GLY A 77 5.50 -0.16 17.75
CA GLY A 77 6.46 0.70 17.07
C GLY A 77 7.04 1.80 17.96
N ILE A 78 8.19 2.35 17.54
CA ILE A 78 8.81 3.47 18.23
C ILE A 78 8.03 4.76 17.97
N ARG A 79 8.11 5.68 18.92
CA ARG A 79 7.31 6.90 18.92
C ARG A 79 7.52 7.77 17.69
N GLU A 80 8.77 7.92 17.26
CA GLU A 80 9.13 8.72 16.08
C GLU A 80 8.52 8.14 14.78
N ALA A 81 8.58 6.82 14.63
CA ALA A 81 7.99 6.17 13.45
C ALA A 81 6.45 6.25 13.47
N LYS A 82 5.82 6.10 14.64
CA LYS A 82 4.38 6.29 14.81
C LYS A 82 3.98 7.72 14.47
N GLN A 83 4.76 8.73 14.90
CA GLN A 83 4.47 10.13 14.60
C GLN A 83 4.59 10.41 13.10
N LEU A 84 5.67 9.96 12.47
CA LEU A 84 5.87 10.13 11.02
C LEU A 84 4.70 9.56 10.20
N LEU A 85 4.24 8.36 10.54
CA LEU A 85 3.14 7.72 9.84
C LEU A 85 1.77 8.36 10.18
N ALA A 86 1.60 8.82 11.41
CA ALA A 86 0.39 9.54 11.84
C ALA A 86 0.20 10.83 11.02
N ASP A 87 1.28 11.60 10.84
CA ASP A 87 1.27 12.83 10.03
C ASP A 87 0.94 12.53 8.56
N MET A 88 1.52 11.46 7.99
CA MET A 88 1.24 11.04 6.60
C MET A 88 -0.21 10.58 6.41
N MET A 89 -0.81 9.96 7.41
CA MET A 89 -2.17 9.40 7.35
C MET A 89 -3.24 10.33 7.91
N GLU A 90 -2.84 11.49 8.44
CA GLU A 90 -3.73 12.49 9.07
C GLU A 90 -4.57 11.88 10.20
N VAL A 91 -3.95 11.04 11.03
CA VAL A 91 -4.60 10.38 12.17
C VAL A 91 -3.82 10.66 13.48
N PRO A 92 -4.46 10.54 14.66
CA PRO A 92 -3.76 10.60 15.93
C PRO A 92 -2.67 9.52 16.01
N ARG A 93 -1.48 9.86 16.53
CA ARG A 93 -0.36 8.93 16.70
C ARG A 93 -0.74 7.65 17.44
N ASP A 94 -1.59 7.75 18.45
CA ASP A 94 -2.01 6.61 19.27
C ASP A 94 -2.91 5.62 18.50
N ASN A 95 -3.42 6.03 17.33
CA ASN A 95 -4.15 5.17 16.40
C ASN A 95 -3.24 4.44 15.41
N VAL A 96 -1.93 4.69 15.45
CA VAL A 96 -0.94 4.04 14.58
C VAL A 96 -0.30 2.87 15.30
N ILE A 97 -0.33 1.71 14.68
CA ILE A 97 0.37 0.50 15.11
C ILE A 97 1.32 0.09 13.98
N ILE A 98 2.61 0.05 14.28
CA ILE A 98 3.62 -0.42 13.33
C ILE A 98 3.81 -1.91 13.57
N PHE A 99 3.50 -2.68 12.55
CA PHE A 99 3.61 -4.13 12.56
C PHE A 99 4.79 -4.60 11.69
N GLY A 100 4.78 -5.85 11.27
CA GLY A 100 5.79 -6.36 10.33
C GLY A 100 5.57 -5.88 8.89
N ASN A 101 6.50 -6.21 8.01
CA ASN A 101 6.47 -5.84 6.59
C ASN A 101 5.61 -6.78 5.71
N SER A 102 4.98 -7.79 6.28
CA SER A 102 4.10 -8.72 5.57
C SER A 102 2.64 -8.30 5.70
N SER A 103 2.18 -7.43 4.79
CA SER A 103 0.80 -6.94 4.79
C SER A 103 -0.26 -8.05 4.70
N LEU A 104 0.02 -9.12 3.96
CA LEU A 104 -0.90 -10.26 3.85
C LEU A 104 -1.10 -10.97 5.18
N ASN A 105 -0.04 -11.14 5.98
CA ASN A 105 -0.15 -11.72 7.33
C ASN A 105 -0.97 -10.82 8.25
N VAL A 106 -0.73 -9.51 8.21
CA VAL A 106 -1.49 -8.53 9.01
C VAL A 106 -2.98 -8.57 8.65
N MET A 107 -3.30 -8.60 7.36
CA MET A 107 -4.68 -8.70 6.87
C MET A 107 -5.34 -10.01 7.33
N TYR A 108 -4.65 -11.13 7.20
CA TYR A 108 -5.15 -12.43 7.65
C TYR A 108 -5.41 -12.43 9.16
N ASP A 109 -4.45 -12.01 9.97
CA ASP A 109 -4.59 -11.98 11.43
C ASP A 109 -5.74 -11.07 11.86
N THR A 110 -5.92 -9.93 11.24
CA THR A 110 -7.01 -9.01 11.53
C THR A 110 -8.37 -9.65 11.25
N VAL A 111 -8.53 -10.25 10.07
CA VAL A 111 -9.77 -10.93 9.69
C VAL A 111 -10.00 -12.18 10.57
N ALA A 112 -8.97 -12.99 10.81
CA ALA A 112 -9.08 -14.18 11.62
C ALA A 112 -9.51 -13.86 13.07
N ARG A 113 -8.98 -12.79 13.66
CA ARG A 113 -9.39 -12.31 14.99
C ARG A 113 -10.83 -11.84 15.00
N ALA A 114 -11.24 -11.05 14.01
CA ALA A 114 -12.64 -10.61 13.90
C ALA A 114 -13.59 -11.80 13.74
N MET A 115 -13.20 -12.81 12.95
CA MET A 115 -13.98 -14.03 12.73
C MET A 115 -14.13 -14.87 14.01
N THR A 116 -13.06 -15.07 14.77
CA THR A 116 -12.99 -16.09 15.83
C THR A 116 -13.19 -15.52 17.24
N HIS A 117 -12.70 -14.33 17.50
CA HIS A 117 -12.69 -13.70 18.84
C HIS A 117 -13.57 -12.46 18.95
N GLY A 118 -13.86 -11.81 17.83
CA GLY A 118 -14.47 -10.47 17.82
C GLY A 118 -13.44 -9.36 18.06
N VAL A 119 -13.87 -8.13 17.90
CA VAL A 119 -13.05 -6.93 18.06
C VAL A 119 -13.67 -6.04 19.14
N MET A 120 -12.86 -5.55 20.07
CA MET A 120 -13.29 -4.63 21.15
C MET A 120 -14.53 -5.12 21.92
N GLY A 121 -14.59 -6.42 22.23
CA GLY A 121 -15.71 -7.01 22.95
C GLY A 121 -16.97 -7.30 22.10
N SER A 122 -16.90 -7.10 20.78
CA SER A 122 -17.99 -7.44 19.88
C SER A 122 -18.14 -8.96 19.71
N THR A 123 -19.32 -9.38 19.28
CA THR A 123 -19.56 -10.79 18.91
C THR A 123 -18.67 -11.18 17.73
N PRO A 124 -17.97 -12.33 17.80
CA PRO A 124 -17.20 -12.85 16.65
C PRO A 124 -18.06 -12.98 15.39
N TRP A 125 -17.50 -12.63 14.26
CA TRP A 125 -18.22 -12.64 12.98
C TRP A 125 -18.80 -14.00 12.63
N CYS A 126 -18.11 -15.10 12.99
CA CYS A 126 -18.60 -16.46 12.76
C CYS A 126 -19.90 -16.80 13.54
N ARG A 127 -20.29 -15.97 14.51
CA ARG A 127 -21.52 -16.14 15.30
C ARG A 127 -22.61 -15.16 14.92
N LEU A 128 -22.38 -14.33 13.91
CA LEU A 128 -23.35 -13.38 13.38
C LEU A 128 -24.11 -14.03 12.21
N ASP A 129 -25.42 -13.81 12.15
CA ASP A 129 -26.22 -14.26 10.99
C ASP A 129 -25.78 -13.58 9.70
N LYS A 130 -25.28 -12.34 9.80
CA LYS A 130 -24.77 -11.56 8.69
C LYS A 130 -23.70 -10.59 9.16
N VAL A 131 -22.55 -10.62 8.49
CA VAL A 131 -21.51 -9.60 8.63
C VAL A 131 -21.84 -8.44 7.70
N LYS A 132 -21.80 -7.20 8.22
CA LYS A 132 -22.07 -5.98 7.46
C LYS A 132 -20.77 -5.23 7.21
#